data_78cf0348e6fb122f8171c09bbe9e5638
#
_entry.id   78cf0348e6fb122f8171c09bbe9e5638
#
_cell.length_a   1.000
_cell.length_b   1.000
_cell.length_c   1.000
_cell.angle_alpha   90.00
_cell.angle_beta   90.00
_cell.angle_gamma   90.00
#
_symmetry.space_group_name_H-M   'P 1'
#
loop_
_entity.id
_entity.type
_entity.pdbx_description
1 polymer ?
#
loop_
_entity_poly.entity_id
_entity_poly.type
_entity_poly.pdbx_seq_one_letter_code
_entity_poly.pdbx_strand_id
1 'polypeptide(L)'
;EVVARALGISLPVAAVGGEPAEGEGRTFAYVKISDGCDRFCSFCAIPYIRGRYASRPAAEILEEVEGQLEGGAREIVLIGQDTGIWGSDFDEPQTLADLLNILAPVAEAHGAWIRVLYLQPEGMTPELVAAIRDNGAVLPYIDIPVQHASGAVLSAMNRTGDAEQLAGVFARLREEIPYMVLRTTGMAGFPGETEEDFELLCDFLESEEFDYVSVFAYSPEEGTAACRRPDQVPDDVKLERTQRLI
;
A
#
# COMPACT_ATOMS: atom_id res chain seq x y z
N GLU A 1 -12.30 0.60 -17.99
CA GLU A 1 -13.28 1.04 -19.01
C GLU A 1 -13.23 2.55 -19.26
N VAL A 2 -13.21 3.39 -18.22
CA VAL A 2 -13.22 4.86 -18.34
C VAL A 2 -11.99 5.37 -19.11
N VAL A 3 -10.80 4.89 -18.76
CA VAL A 3 -9.54 5.29 -19.41
C VAL A 3 -9.48 4.81 -20.87
N ALA A 4 -9.90 3.57 -21.14
CA ALA A 4 -9.93 3.04 -22.51
C ALA A 4 -10.91 3.82 -23.40
N ARG A 5 -12.04 4.25 -22.85
CA ARG A 5 -13.04 5.06 -23.55
C ARG A 5 -12.55 6.47 -23.87
N ALA A 6 -11.78 7.09 -22.95
CA ALA A 6 -11.16 8.40 -23.15
C ALA A 6 -10.06 8.37 -24.22
N LEU A 7 -9.37 7.24 -24.38
CA LEU A 7 -8.30 7.05 -25.36
C LEU A 7 -8.78 6.46 -26.69
N GLY A 8 -10.08 6.21 -26.86
CA GLY A 8 -10.63 5.61 -28.10
C GLY A 8 -10.15 4.18 -28.35
N ILE A 9 -9.66 3.48 -27.32
CA ILE A 9 -9.15 2.11 -27.43
C ILE A 9 -10.31 1.14 -27.11
N SER A 10 -10.67 0.33 -28.12
CA SER A 10 -11.58 -0.80 -27.89
C SER A 10 -10.78 -1.95 -27.30
N LEU A 11 -10.80 -2.08 -25.97
CA LEU A 11 -10.28 -3.28 -25.34
C LEU A 11 -11.30 -4.41 -25.55
N PRO A 12 -10.87 -5.61 -26.00
CA PRO A 12 -11.75 -6.77 -25.93
C PRO A 12 -12.12 -6.95 -24.45
N VAL A 13 -13.40 -6.98 -24.16
CA VAL A 13 -13.90 -7.35 -22.83
C VAL A 13 -13.49 -8.82 -22.64
N ALA A 14 -12.31 -9.03 -22.09
CA ALA A 14 -11.99 -10.31 -21.51
C ALA A 14 -13.01 -10.51 -20.40
N ALA A 15 -13.84 -11.51 -20.53
CA ALA A 15 -14.80 -11.89 -19.51
C ALA A 15 -13.99 -12.11 -18.21
N VAL A 16 -14.14 -11.19 -17.26
CA VAL A 16 -13.69 -11.41 -15.89
C VAL A 16 -14.63 -12.46 -15.34
N GLY A 17 -14.27 -13.74 -15.46
CA GLY A 17 -15.14 -14.85 -15.08
C GLY A 17 -14.90 -16.15 -15.85
N GLY A 18 -13.76 -16.31 -16.52
CA GLY A 18 -13.31 -17.62 -16.96
C GLY A 18 -12.90 -18.45 -15.75
N GLU A 19 -13.51 -19.64 -15.57
CA GLU A 19 -12.93 -20.63 -14.66
C GLU A 19 -11.46 -20.83 -15.05
N PRO A 20 -10.53 -20.92 -14.07
CA PRO A 20 -9.12 -21.16 -14.37
C PRO A 20 -9.03 -22.45 -15.18
N ALA A 21 -8.24 -22.42 -16.25
CA ALA A 21 -7.98 -23.63 -17.04
C ALA A 21 -7.46 -24.73 -16.10
N GLU A 22 -8.09 -25.89 -16.14
CA GLU A 22 -7.63 -27.04 -15.35
C GLU A 22 -6.17 -27.33 -15.71
N GLY A 23 -5.25 -27.14 -14.72
CA GLY A 23 -3.84 -27.50 -14.83
C GLY A 23 -2.82 -26.38 -14.67
N GLU A 24 -3.20 -25.09 -14.66
CA GLU A 24 -2.28 -24.00 -14.28
C GLU A 24 -2.55 -23.60 -12.83
N GLY A 25 -1.80 -24.16 -11.89
CA GLY A 25 -1.80 -23.72 -10.50
C GLY A 25 -1.49 -22.22 -10.42
N ARG A 26 -2.32 -21.44 -9.72
CA ARG A 26 -2.03 -20.03 -9.46
C ARG A 26 -0.74 -19.94 -8.71
N THR A 27 0.26 -19.24 -9.25
CA THR A 27 1.54 -19.04 -8.59
C THR A 27 1.42 -18.15 -7.36
N PHE A 28 0.41 -17.27 -7.31
CA PHE A 28 0.14 -16.40 -6.15
C PHE A 28 -1.37 -16.24 -5.92
N ALA A 29 -1.74 -15.89 -4.69
CA ALA A 29 -3.11 -15.58 -4.31
C ALA A 29 -3.18 -14.32 -3.46
N TYR A 30 -4.16 -13.45 -3.75
CA TYR A 30 -4.49 -12.33 -2.88
C TYR A 30 -5.44 -12.78 -1.77
N VAL A 31 -5.08 -12.46 -0.52
CA VAL A 31 -5.91 -12.71 0.65
C VAL A 31 -6.20 -11.37 1.32
N LYS A 32 -7.46 -10.99 1.32
CA LYS A 32 -7.91 -9.75 1.94
C LYS A 32 -8.02 -9.95 3.46
N ILE A 33 -7.25 -9.17 4.24
CA ILE A 33 -7.22 -9.27 5.70
C ILE A 33 -8.10 -8.23 6.42
N SER A 34 -8.50 -7.17 5.70
CA SER A 34 -9.38 -6.11 6.23
C SER A 34 -10.13 -5.43 5.09
N ASP A 35 -11.21 -4.71 5.42
CA ASP A 35 -11.93 -3.84 4.48
C ASP A 35 -12.16 -2.46 5.09
N GLY A 36 -12.41 -1.44 4.25
CA GLY A 36 -12.58 -0.07 4.69
C GLY A 36 -11.31 0.59 5.19
N CYS A 37 -11.41 1.87 5.55
CA CYS A 37 -10.26 2.65 6.03
C CYS A 37 -10.73 3.84 6.88
N ASP A 38 -10.07 4.07 8.00
CA ASP A 38 -10.36 5.16 8.93
C ASP A 38 -9.35 6.32 8.87
N ARG A 39 -8.44 6.30 7.89
CA ARG A 39 -7.41 7.35 7.73
C ARG A 39 -7.99 8.69 7.26
N PHE A 40 -9.07 8.66 6.47
CA PHE A 40 -9.69 9.87 5.92
C PHE A 40 -8.69 10.83 5.27
N CYS A 41 -7.70 10.28 4.52
CA CYS A 41 -6.82 11.12 3.71
C CYS A 41 -7.65 12.05 2.82
N SER A 42 -7.29 13.34 2.77
CA SER A 42 -8.14 14.37 2.17
C SER A 42 -8.43 14.19 0.68
N PHE A 43 -7.62 13.38 -0.01
CA PHE A 43 -7.74 13.05 -1.43
C PHE A 43 -8.47 11.73 -1.70
N CYS A 44 -8.78 10.94 -0.67
CA CYS A 44 -9.19 9.54 -0.83
C CYS A 44 -10.69 9.37 -0.62
N ALA A 45 -11.36 8.71 -1.56
CA ALA A 45 -12.78 8.40 -1.49
C ALA A 45 -13.08 7.05 -0.80
N ILE A 46 -12.07 6.26 -0.49
CA ILE A 46 -12.23 4.90 0.07
C ILE A 46 -13.11 4.83 1.31
N PRO A 47 -12.96 5.70 2.34
CA PRO A 47 -13.84 5.65 3.52
C PRO A 47 -15.33 5.82 3.19
N TYR A 48 -15.64 6.52 2.11
CA TYR A 48 -17.03 6.74 1.65
C TYR A 48 -17.55 5.60 0.78
N ILE A 49 -16.67 4.84 0.13
CA ILE A 49 -17.00 3.72 -0.77
C ILE A 49 -17.05 2.39 -0.02
N ARG A 50 -16.05 2.14 0.85
CA ARG A 50 -15.84 0.88 1.57
C ARG A 50 -16.31 0.92 3.01
N GLY A 51 -16.56 2.12 3.56
CA GLY A 51 -16.97 2.30 4.95
C GLY A 51 -15.79 2.30 5.94
N ARG A 52 -16.15 2.11 7.21
CA ARG A 52 -15.21 2.07 8.32
C ARG A 52 -14.29 0.86 8.22
N TYR A 53 -13.12 0.97 8.83
CA TYR A 53 -12.17 -0.13 8.90
C TYR A 53 -12.75 -1.32 9.65
N ALA A 54 -12.55 -2.52 9.12
CA ALA A 54 -12.94 -3.77 9.74
C ALA A 54 -11.94 -4.87 9.41
N SER A 55 -11.31 -5.45 10.43
CA SER A 55 -10.41 -6.58 10.31
C SER A 55 -11.19 -7.88 10.12
N ARG A 56 -10.65 -8.77 9.31
CA ARG A 56 -11.13 -10.15 9.25
C ARG A 56 -10.50 -10.98 10.37
N PRO A 57 -11.25 -11.90 11.00
CA PRO A 57 -10.71 -12.80 12.03
C PRO A 57 -9.54 -13.64 11.53
N ALA A 58 -8.51 -13.82 12.36
CA ALA A 58 -7.32 -14.61 12.01
C ALA A 58 -7.66 -16.04 11.55
N ALA A 59 -8.66 -16.66 12.18
CA ALA A 59 -9.08 -18.02 11.84
C ALA A 59 -9.63 -18.14 10.40
N GLU A 60 -10.41 -17.14 9.95
CA GLU A 60 -10.95 -17.11 8.59
C GLU A 60 -9.84 -16.84 7.54
N ILE A 61 -8.87 -16.00 7.90
CA ILE A 61 -7.72 -15.72 7.05
C ILE A 61 -6.85 -16.96 6.91
N LEU A 62 -6.60 -17.66 8.04
CA LEU A 62 -5.82 -18.90 8.05
C LEU A 62 -6.46 -19.97 7.17
N GLU A 63 -7.77 -20.22 7.32
CA GLU A 63 -8.50 -21.18 6.50
C GLU A 63 -8.40 -20.87 5.00
N GLU A 64 -8.53 -19.58 4.63
CA GLU A 64 -8.39 -19.14 3.23
C GLU A 64 -6.95 -19.35 2.73
N VAL A 65 -5.93 -19.01 3.54
CA VAL A 65 -4.52 -19.20 3.20
C VAL A 65 -4.20 -20.68 2.98
N GLU A 66 -4.63 -21.56 3.90
CA GLU A 66 -4.46 -23.00 3.75
C GLU A 66 -5.08 -23.51 2.45
N GLY A 67 -6.33 -23.12 2.16
CA GLY A 67 -7.00 -23.51 0.92
C GLY A 67 -6.28 -23.02 -0.34
N GLN A 68 -5.72 -21.80 -0.35
CA GLN A 68 -4.94 -21.29 -1.48
C GLN A 68 -3.61 -22.05 -1.66
N LEU A 69 -2.93 -22.38 -0.57
CA LEU A 69 -1.68 -23.15 -0.59
C LEU A 69 -1.89 -24.59 -1.05
N GLU A 70 -2.95 -25.25 -0.58
CA GLU A 70 -3.38 -26.58 -1.05
C GLU A 70 -3.74 -26.54 -2.54
N GLY A 71 -4.35 -25.42 -3.00
CA GLY A 71 -4.64 -25.15 -4.42
C GLY A 71 -3.41 -24.87 -5.28
N GLY A 72 -2.19 -24.89 -4.67
CA GLY A 72 -0.92 -24.75 -5.38
C GLY A 72 -0.31 -23.35 -5.40
N ALA A 73 -0.89 -22.36 -4.70
CA ALA A 73 -0.25 -21.06 -4.55
C ALA A 73 1.13 -21.19 -3.89
N ARG A 74 2.07 -20.35 -4.32
CA ARG A 74 3.43 -20.28 -3.78
C ARG A 74 3.74 -18.92 -3.16
N GLU A 75 2.86 -17.96 -3.35
CA GLU A 75 2.93 -16.66 -2.71
C GLU A 75 1.53 -16.25 -2.27
N ILE A 76 1.41 -15.88 -1.00
CA ILE A 76 0.20 -15.28 -0.42
C ILE A 76 0.45 -13.79 -0.28
N VAL A 77 -0.36 -12.98 -0.95
CA VAL A 77 -0.26 -11.52 -0.89
C VAL A 77 -1.38 -11.00 0.01
N LEU A 78 -1.01 -10.56 1.21
CA LEU A 78 -1.96 -9.97 2.16
C LEU A 78 -2.29 -8.54 1.73
N ILE A 79 -3.59 -8.26 1.56
CA ILE A 79 -4.09 -6.97 1.08
C ILE A 79 -5.19 -6.39 1.98
N GLY A 80 -5.33 -5.09 1.92
CA GLY A 80 -6.35 -4.27 2.58
C GLY A 80 -6.21 -2.83 2.11
N GLN A 81 -6.91 -1.89 2.72
CA GLN A 81 -6.70 -0.46 2.50
C GLN A 81 -5.64 0.13 3.44
N ASP A 82 -5.45 -0.50 4.59
CA ASP A 82 -4.40 -0.23 5.57
C ASP A 82 -4.14 -1.53 6.34
N THR A 83 -3.17 -2.30 5.90
CA THR A 83 -2.90 -3.62 6.49
C THR A 83 -2.17 -3.51 7.83
N GLY A 84 -1.45 -2.40 8.07
CA GLY A 84 -0.63 -2.20 9.27
C GLY A 84 -1.41 -2.11 10.57
N ILE A 85 -2.72 -1.82 10.50
CA ILE A 85 -3.58 -1.70 11.69
C ILE A 85 -4.51 -2.91 11.87
N TRP A 86 -4.24 -4.02 11.17
CA TRP A 86 -5.05 -5.23 11.33
C TRP A 86 -5.15 -5.67 12.79
N GLY A 87 -6.37 -6.00 13.20
CA GLY A 87 -6.69 -6.49 14.54
C GLY A 87 -6.89 -5.38 15.59
N SER A 88 -6.64 -4.11 15.26
CA SER A 88 -6.80 -2.98 16.20
C SER A 88 -8.26 -2.72 16.60
N ASP A 89 -9.21 -3.18 15.82
CA ASP A 89 -10.65 -3.03 16.00
C ASP A 89 -11.31 -4.23 16.71
N PHE A 90 -10.55 -5.23 17.11
CA PHE A 90 -11.07 -6.35 17.89
C PHE A 90 -11.27 -5.97 19.38
N ASP A 91 -12.19 -6.63 20.06
CA ASP A 91 -12.41 -6.45 21.51
C ASP A 91 -11.13 -6.72 22.31
N GLU A 92 -10.37 -7.73 21.91
CA GLU A 92 -8.99 -7.99 22.36
C GLU A 92 -8.04 -7.65 21.19
N PRO A 93 -7.43 -6.46 21.20
CA PRO A 93 -6.62 -5.99 20.08
C PRO A 93 -5.48 -6.96 19.73
N GLN A 94 -5.33 -7.23 18.46
CA GLN A 94 -4.25 -7.99 17.85
C GLN A 94 -3.47 -7.08 16.88
N THR A 95 -2.34 -7.56 16.41
CA THR A 95 -1.47 -6.84 15.49
C THR A 95 -1.21 -7.63 14.20
N LEU A 96 -0.80 -6.95 13.14
CA LEU A 96 -0.35 -7.62 11.93
C LEU A 96 0.83 -8.56 12.20
N ALA A 97 1.68 -8.25 13.19
CA ALA A 97 2.76 -9.15 13.62
C ALA A 97 2.21 -10.48 14.17
N ASP A 98 1.14 -10.44 14.96
CA ASP A 98 0.48 -11.65 15.46
C ASP A 98 -0.07 -12.49 14.30
N LEU A 99 -0.72 -11.85 13.32
CA LEU A 99 -1.21 -12.54 12.12
C LEU A 99 -0.08 -13.19 11.33
N LEU A 100 1.04 -12.48 11.10
CA LEU A 100 2.18 -13.03 10.39
C LEU A 100 2.78 -14.24 11.12
N ASN A 101 2.88 -14.17 12.45
CA ASN A 101 3.35 -15.29 13.27
C ASN A 101 2.43 -16.53 13.22
N ILE A 102 1.13 -16.34 12.97
CA ILE A 102 0.18 -17.43 12.73
C ILE A 102 0.35 -18.03 11.32
N LEU A 103 0.49 -17.19 10.32
CA LEU A 103 0.49 -17.61 8.90
C LEU A 103 1.84 -18.14 8.41
N ALA A 104 2.96 -17.59 8.93
CA ALA A 104 4.29 -17.92 8.44
C ALA A 104 4.64 -19.42 8.55
N PRO A 105 4.38 -20.13 9.65
CA PRO A 105 4.64 -21.57 9.74
C PRO A 105 3.86 -22.40 8.72
N VAL A 106 2.65 -21.97 8.37
CA VAL A 106 1.80 -22.65 7.39
C VAL A 106 2.37 -22.42 5.97
N ALA A 107 2.74 -21.20 5.64
CA ALA A 107 3.37 -20.89 4.36
C ALA A 107 4.71 -21.65 4.20
N GLU A 108 5.53 -21.69 5.24
CA GLU A 108 6.81 -22.41 5.25
C GLU A 108 6.63 -23.91 5.01
N ALA A 109 5.65 -24.53 5.65
CA ALA A 109 5.32 -25.95 5.48
C ALA A 109 4.94 -26.30 4.01
N HIS A 110 4.41 -25.34 3.26
CA HIS A 110 4.08 -25.47 1.85
C HIS A 110 5.18 -24.98 0.90
N GLY A 111 6.33 -24.51 1.41
CA GLY A 111 7.39 -23.89 0.64
C GLY A 111 6.92 -22.62 -0.10
N ALA A 112 6.05 -21.86 0.53
CA ALA A 112 5.45 -20.65 0.00
C ALA A 112 5.90 -19.40 0.79
N TRP A 113 5.59 -18.22 0.23
CA TRP A 113 5.93 -16.91 0.81
C TRP A 113 4.70 -16.09 1.13
N ILE A 114 4.86 -15.16 2.07
CA ILE A 114 3.86 -14.16 2.43
C ILE A 114 4.43 -12.79 2.06
N ARG A 115 3.65 -12.01 1.32
CA ARG A 115 3.91 -10.60 1.00
C ARG A 115 2.84 -9.74 1.65
N VAL A 116 3.24 -8.62 2.25
CA VAL A 116 2.32 -7.61 2.79
C VAL A 116 2.36 -6.37 1.91
N LEU A 117 1.19 -5.86 1.53
CA LEU A 117 1.05 -4.61 0.79
C LEU A 117 0.24 -3.58 1.60
N TYR A 118 0.35 -2.31 1.20
CA TYR A 118 -0.47 -1.19 1.71
C TYR A 118 -0.27 -0.91 3.20
N LEU A 119 0.98 -0.82 3.61
CA LEU A 119 1.36 -0.35 4.94
C LEU A 119 1.40 1.18 5.00
N GLN A 120 1.34 1.71 6.21
CA GLN A 120 1.59 3.13 6.48
C GLN A 120 2.84 3.27 7.34
N PRO A 121 3.56 4.41 7.27
CA PRO A 121 4.77 4.60 8.07
C PRO A 121 4.57 4.36 9.56
N GLU A 122 3.41 4.79 10.10
CA GLU A 122 3.07 4.63 11.51
C GLU A 122 2.77 3.17 11.90
N GLY A 123 2.44 2.33 10.92
CA GLY A 123 2.21 0.88 11.12
C GLY A 123 3.49 0.07 11.29
N MET A 124 4.67 0.67 11.03
CA MET A 124 5.97 -0.02 11.15
C MET A 124 6.45 -0.10 12.59
N THR A 125 5.74 -0.88 13.40
CA THR A 125 6.09 -1.10 14.81
C THR A 125 7.31 -2.03 14.94
N PRO A 126 8.05 -1.98 16.06
CA PRO A 126 9.17 -2.90 16.32
C PRO A 126 8.75 -4.38 16.22
N GLU A 127 7.55 -4.72 16.66
CA GLU A 127 7.01 -6.07 16.63
C GLU A 127 6.76 -6.55 15.19
N LEU A 128 6.24 -5.65 14.33
CA LEU A 128 6.05 -5.97 12.91
C LEU A 128 7.38 -6.13 12.18
N VAL A 129 8.34 -5.26 12.45
CA VAL A 129 9.70 -5.37 11.90
C VAL A 129 10.34 -6.70 12.31
N ALA A 130 10.23 -7.08 13.59
CA ALA A 130 10.72 -8.37 14.08
C ALA A 130 10.00 -9.55 13.41
N ALA A 131 8.67 -9.48 13.26
CA ALA A 131 7.92 -10.54 12.59
C ALA A 131 8.32 -10.73 11.12
N ILE A 132 8.63 -9.65 10.40
CA ILE A 132 9.12 -9.72 9.01
C ILE A 132 10.55 -10.28 8.97
N ARG A 133 11.43 -9.83 9.87
CA ARG A 133 12.84 -10.26 9.92
C ARG A 133 13.00 -11.72 10.29
N ASP A 134 12.24 -12.17 11.30
CA ASP A 134 12.49 -13.45 11.99
C ASP A 134 11.69 -14.63 11.38
N ASN A 135 10.69 -14.36 10.52
CA ASN A 135 9.92 -15.39 9.82
C ASN A 135 10.42 -15.58 8.38
N GLY A 136 11.10 -16.65 8.10
CA GLY A 136 11.70 -16.94 6.79
C GLY A 136 10.70 -17.06 5.62
N ALA A 137 9.43 -17.32 5.92
CA ALA A 137 8.35 -17.31 4.91
C ALA A 137 7.78 -15.92 4.62
N VAL A 138 8.05 -14.91 5.45
CA VAL A 138 7.62 -13.52 5.19
C VAL A 138 8.68 -12.82 4.36
N LEU A 139 8.28 -12.29 3.20
CA LEU A 139 9.21 -11.60 2.33
C LEU A 139 9.71 -10.30 2.97
N PRO A 140 11.02 -9.99 2.91
CA PRO A 140 11.57 -8.71 3.30
C PRO A 140 11.22 -7.63 2.25
N TYR A 141 9.95 -7.41 2.05
CA TYR A 141 9.37 -6.50 1.07
C TYR A 141 8.31 -5.63 1.75
N ILE A 142 8.45 -4.34 1.63
CA ILE A 142 7.55 -3.36 2.25
C ILE A 142 7.03 -2.39 1.19
N ASP A 143 5.71 -2.22 1.15
CA ASP A 143 5.02 -1.24 0.32
C ASP A 143 4.39 -0.17 1.23
N ILE A 144 5.05 0.99 1.33
CA ILE A 144 4.62 2.15 2.12
C ILE A 144 4.41 3.34 1.18
N PRO A 145 3.19 3.66 0.80
CA PRO A 145 2.88 4.85 0.02
C PRO A 145 3.10 6.12 0.85
N VAL A 146 4.24 6.80 0.70
CA VAL A 146 4.52 8.05 1.42
C VAL A 146 3.64 9.19 0.93
N GLN A 147 3.25 9.19 -0.33
CA GLN A 147 2.50 10.19 -1.07
C GLN A 147 3.28 11.47 -1.31
N HIS A 148 3.89 12.06 -0.29
CA HIS A 148 4.70 13.26 -0.36
C HIS A 148 5.78 13.28 0.73
N ALA A 149 6.76 14.20 0.64
CA ALA A 149 7.80 14.39 1.65
C ALA A 149 7.68 15.74 2.39
N SER A 150 6.97 16.74 1.82
CA SER A 150 6.70 18.01 2.52
C SER A 150 5.70 17.80 3.65
N GLY A 151 6.08 18.19 4.88
CA GLY A 151 5.18 18.14 6.04
C GLY A 151 3.94 19.02 5.87
N ALA A 152 4.03 20.13 5.13
CA ALA A 152 2.89 21.00 4.83
C ALA A 152 1.88 20.29 3.91
N VAL A 153 2.35 19.63 2.86
CA VAL A 153 1.51 18.87 1.93
C VAL A 153 0.94 17.63 2.64
N LEU A 154 1.74 16.87 3.38
CA LEU A 154 1.28 15.72 4.16
C LEU A 154 0.18 16.11 5.17
N SER A 155 0.35 17.21 5.88
CA SER A 155 -0.66 17.74 6.80
C SER A 155 -1.96 18.09 6.04
N ALA A 156 -1.86 18.73 4.87
CA ALA A 156 -3.01 19.02 4.00
C ALA A 156 -3.67 17.76 3.43
N MET A 157 -2.92 16.66 3.27
CA MET A 157 -3.41 15.33 2.92
C MET A 157 -4.08 14.59 4.09
N ASN A 158 -4.12 15.16 5.28
CA ASN A 158 -4.50 14.49 6.54
C ASN A 158 -3.58 13.29 6.83
N ARG A 159 -2.27 13.49 6.62
CA ARG A 159 -1.21 12.52 6.93
C ARG A 159 -0.18 13.18 7.86
N THR A 160 0.54 12.36 8.59
CA THR A 160 1.59 12.80 9.53
C THR A 160 2.97 12.63 8.93
N GLY A 161 3.93 13.35 9.49
CA GLY A 161 5.33 13.21 9.14
C GLY A 161 5.84 14.31 8.19
N ASP A 162 7.11 14.18 7.89
CA ASP A 162 7.91 14.98 6.96
C ASP A 162 9.04 14.12 6.39
N ALA A 163 9.89 14.69 5.55
CA ALA A 163 11.00 13.98 4.92
C ALA A 163 11.94 13.32 5.94
N GLU A 164 12.29 14.00 7.03
CA GLU A 164 13.22 13.47 8.04
C GLU A 164 12.63 12.28 8.79
N GLN A 165 11.37 12.38 9.20
CA GLN A 165 10.66 11.31 9.90
C GLN A 165 10.48 10.08 9.00
N LEU A 166 10.12 10.28 7.73
CA LEU A 166 9.99 9.22 6.75
C LEU A 166 11.33 8.53 6.46
N ALA A 167 12.39 9.32 6.25
CA ALA A 167 13.76 8.79 6.07
C ALA A 167 14.19 7.94 7.28
N GLY A 168 13.87 8.37 8.50
CA GLY A 168 14.13 7.61 9.73
C GLY A 168 13.43 6.24 9.76
N VAL A 169 12.22 6.13 9.21
CA VAL A 169 11.51 4.84 9.10
C VAL A 169 12.26 3.91 8.13
N PHE A 170 12.61 4.39 6.94
CA PHE A 170 13.27 3.57 5.92
C PHE A 170 14.70 3.19 6.31
N ALA A 171 15.45 4.10 6.94
CA ALA A 171 16.78 3.81 7.47
C ALA A 171 16.74 2.66 8.50
N ARG A 172 15.80 2.73 9.45
CA ARG A 172 15.59 1.66 10.43
C ARG A 172 15.24 0.32 9.77
N LEU A 173 14.36 0.33 8.77
CA LEU A 173 13.99 -0.90 8.05
C LEU A 173 15.19 -1.55 7.36
N ARG A 174 16.06 -0.76 6.72
CA ARG A 174 17.28 -1.26 6.09
C ARG A 174 18.31 -1.78 7.10
N GLU A 175 18.40 -1.13 8.27
CA GLU A 175 19.30 -1.57 9.35
C GLU A 175 18.84 -2.89 9.98
N GLU A 176 17.54 -3.03 10.26
CA GLU A 176 17.01 -4.18 11.00
C GLU A 176 16.73 -5.40 10.11
N ILE A 177 16.41 -5.21 8.82
CA ILE A 177 16.03 -6.31 7.92
C ILE A 177 16.99 -6.38 6.74
N PRO A 178 17.89 -7.38 6.70
CA PRO A 178 18.80 -7.58 5.58
C PRO A 178 18.05 -7.78 4.25
N TYR A 179 18.57 -7.19 3.18
CA TYR A 179 18.00 -7.31 1.82
C TYR A 179 16.56 -6.80 1.70
N MET A 180 16.18 -5.81 2.51
CA MET A 180 14.87 -5.18 2.45
C MET A 180 14.63 -4.57 1.06
N VAL A 181 13.51 -4.95 0.46
CA VAL A 181 12.99 -4.35 -0.78
C VAL A 181 11.93 -3.32 -0.38
N LEU A 182 12.15 -2.06 -0.77
CA LEU A 182 11.27 -0.95 -0.43
C LEU A 182 10.54 -0.45 -1.67
N ARG A 183 9.23 -0.48 -1.60
CA ARG A 183 8.34 0.15 -2.57
C ARG A 183 7.62 1.33 -1.95
N THR A 184 7.49 2.40 -2.72
CA THR A 184 6.72 3.57 -2.32
C THR A 184 5.85 4.12 -3.44
N THR A 185 5.00 5.07 -3.09
CA THR A 185 4.17 5.82 -4.03
C THR A 185 4.26 7.29 -3.71
N GLY A 186 4.56 8.10 -4.72
CA GLY A 186 4.54 9.56 -4.68
C GLY A 186 3.34 10.13 -5.45
N MET A 187 2.84 11.28 -5.00
CA MET A 187 1.77 12.03 -5.65
C MET A 187 2.24 13.45 -5.93
N ALA A 188 2.22 13.86 -7.19
CA ALA A 188 2.56 15.22 -7.61
C ALA A 188 1.31 16.07 -7.90
N GLY A 189 1.38 17.36 -7.64
CA GLY A 189 0.32 18.32 -7.96
C GLY A 189 -0.88 18.27 -7.01
N PHE A 190 -0.65 17.90 -5.75
CA PHE A 190 -1.68 18.03 -4.71
C PHE A 190 -2.04 19.52 -4.52
N PRO A 191 -3.33 19.88 -4.25
CA PRO A 191 -3.74 21.26 -4.05
C PRO A 191 -2.91 21.98 -2.98
N GLY A 192 -2.33 23.13 -3.38
CA GLY A 192 -1.45 23.94 -2.53
C GLY A 192 0.03 23.52 -2.54
N GLU A 193 0.41 22.48 -3.30
CA GLU A 193 1.82 22.10 -3.50
C GLU A 193 2.58 23.21 -4.24
N THR A 194 3.61 23.74 -3.59
CA THR A 194 4.53 24.72 -4.18
C THR A 194 5.64 24.03 -4.98
N GLU A 195 6.47 24.81 -5.67
CA GLU A 195 7.66 24.25 -6.33
C GLU A 195 8.67 23.72 -5.31
N GLU A 196 8.85 24.43 -4.21
CA GLU A 196 9.73 24.01 -3.12
C GLU A 196 9.27 22.69 -2.48
N ASP A 197 7.96 22.49 -2.32
CA ASP A 197 7.40 21.23 -1.83
C ASP A 197 7.68 20.09 -2.80
N PHE A 198 7.52 20.37 -4.10
CA PHE A 198 7.76 19.40 -5.15
C PHE A 198 9.24 19.00 -5.25
N GLU A 199 10.17 19.97 -5.20
CA GLU A 199 11.61 19.69 -5.18
C GLU A 199 11.98 18.84 -3.96
N LEU A 200 11.40 19.12 -2.79
CA LEU A 200 11.61 18.29 -1.61
C LEU A 200 11.15 16.84 -1.82
N LEU A 201 10.06 16.61 -2.55
CA LEU A 201 9.63 15.25 -2.92
C LEU A 201 10.63 14.58 -3.87
N CYS A 202 11.15 15.32 -4.86
CA CYS A 202 12.17 14.82 -5.79
C CYS A 202 13.43 14.39 -5.01
N ASP A 203 13.97 15.30 -4.20
CA ASP A 203 15.17 15.05 -3.40
C ASP A 203 15.00 13.84 -2.47
N PHE A 204 13.82 13.72 -1.84
CA PHE A 204 13.50 12.60 -0.95
C PHE A 204 13.46 11.27 -1.70
N LEU A 205 12.76 11.21 -2.84
CA LEU A 205 12.65 9.96 -3.61
C LEU A 205 14.00 9.52 -4.19
N GLU A 206 14.85 10.49 -4.58
CA GLU A 206 16.20 10.21 -5.07
C GLU A 206 17.14 9.76 -3.94
N SER A 207 17.12 10.45 -2.79
CA SER A 207 18.02 10.16 -1.67
C SER A 207 17.70 8.84 -0.97
N GLU A 208 16.43 8.43 -0.93
CA GLU A 208 16.01 7.21 -0.24
C GLU A 208 16.24 5.92 -1.05
N GLU A 209 16.68 6.01 -2.32
CA GLU A 209 17.07 4.85 -3.12
C GLU A 209 16.05 3.68 -3.04
N PHE A 210 14.76 3.98 -3.27
CA PHE A 210 13.71 2.95 -3.29
C PHE A 210 13.91 1.97 -4.44
N ASP A 211 13.66 0.68 -4.23
CA ASP A 211 13.69 -0.33 -5.29
C ASP A 211 12.57 -0.12 -6.32
N TYR A 212 11.41 0.35 -5.84
CA TYR A 212 10.26 0.65 -6.70
C TYR A 212 9.56 1.93 -6.26
N VAL A 213 9.37 2.83 -7.21
CA VAL A 213 8.57 4.05 -7.02
C VAL A 213 7.41 4.05 -8.01
N SER A 214 6.18 4.19 -7.51
CA SER A 214 5.03 4.52 -8.33
C SER A 214 4.71 6.00 -8.19
N VAL A 215 4.42 6.70 -9.28
CA VAL A 215 4.11 8.13 -9.27
C VAL A 215 2.75 8.37 -9.91
N PHE A 216 1.95 9.21 -9.27
CA PHE A 216 0.64 9.62 -9.76
C PHE A 216 0.50 11.14 -9.75
N ALA A 217 -0.11 11.70 -10.80
CA ALA A 217 -0.66 13.05 -10.72
C ALA A 217 -1.89 13.04 -9.81
N TYR A 218 -2.03 14.05 -8.96
CA TYR A 218 -3.25 14.22 -8.18
C TYR A 218 -4.48 14.32 -9.11
N SER A 219 -5.48 13.51 -8.84
CA SER A 219 -6.80 13.54 -9.49
C SER A 219 -7.86 13.98 -8.49
N PRO A 220 -8.68 15.01 -8.80
CA PRO A 220 -9.73 15.45 -7.92
C PRO A 220 -10.90 14.46 -7.91
N GLU A 221 -11.03 13.71 -6.82
CA GLU A 221 -12.13 12.76 -6.63
C GLU A 221 -13.32 13.47 -5.99
N GLU A 222 -14.49 13.36 -6.61
CA GLU A 222 -15.72 13.97 -6.12
C GLU A 222 -16.03 13.54 -4.67
N GLY A 223 -16.47 14.50 -3.85
CA GLY A 223 -16.79 14.25 -2.43
C GLY A 223 -15.60 14.37 -1.47
N THR A 224 -14.36 14.31 -1.96
CA THR A 224 -13.17 14.44 -1.11
C THR A 224 -12.92 15.89 -0.67
N ALA A 225 -12.19 16.07 0.44
CA ALA A 225 -11.85 17.39 0.94
C ALA A 225 -10.88 18.12 -0.02
N ALA A 226 -9.90 17.41 -0.57
CA ALA A 226 -8.90 17.97 -1.48
C ALA A 226 -9.53 18.47 -2.79
N CYS A 227 -10.58 17.80 -3.30
CA CYS A 227 -11.29 18.24 -4.50
C CYS A 227 -11.92 19.63 -4.35
N ARG A 228 -12.30 20.01 -3.12
CA ARG A 228 -12.96 21.31 -2.81
C ARG A 228 -11.98 22.44 -2.50
N ARG A 229 -10.69 22.18 -2.46
CA ARG A 229 -9.68 23.23 -2.20
C ARG A 229 -9.61 24.20 -3.38
N PRO A 230 -9.45 25.53 -3.11
CA PRO A 230 -9.38 26.54 -4.17
C PRO A 230 -8.02 26.61 -4.85
N ASP A 231 -6.98 26.07 -4.23
CA ASP A 231 -5.57 26.14 -4.62
C ASP A 231 -5.14 24.91 -5.46
N GLN A 232 -6.00 24.51 -6.41
CA GLN A 232 -5.70 23.42 -7.34
C GLN A 232 -4.49 23.75 -8.21
N VAL A 233 -3.57 22.77 -8.31
CA VAL A 233 -2.44 22.88 -9.25
C VAL A 233 -2.95 22.67 -10.67
N PRO A 234 -2.51 23.48 -11.68
CA PRO A 234 -2.89 23.29 -13.07
C PRO A 234 -2.51 21.92 -13.62
N ASP A 235 -3.31 21.35 -14.52
CA ASP A 235 -3.11 19.99 -15.02
C ASP A 235 -1.81 19.81 -15.83
N ASP A 236 -1.37 20.85 -16.54
CA ASP A 236 -0.08 20.88 -17.24
C ASP A 236 1.09 20.83 -16.26
N VAL A 237 1.02 21.53 -15.14
CA VAL A 237 2.02 21.49 -14.06
C VAL A 237 2.04 20.11 -13.39
N LYS A 238 0.86 19.51 -13.11
CA LYS A 238 0.77 18.14 -12.57
C LYS A 238 1.46 17.13 -13.50
N LEU A 239 1.19 17.26 -14.80
CA LEU A 239 1.78 16.37 -15.80
C LEU A 239 3.30 16.53 -15.86
N GLU A 240 3.80 17.77 -15.90
CA GLU A 240 5.23 18.08 -15.90
C GLU A 240 5.91 17.49 -14.65
N ARG A 241 5.37 17.76 -13.46
CA ARG A 241 5.91 17.24 -12.21
C ARG A 241 5.91 15.71 -12.17
N THR A 242 4.83 15.08 -12.62
CA THR A 242 4.77 13.60 -12.69
C THR A 242 5.84 13.05 -13.63
N GLN A 243 6.07 13.70 -14.79
CA GLN A 243 7.11 13.28 -15.74
C GLN A 243 8.54 13.45 -15.19
N ARG A 244 8.76 14.43 -14.32
CA ARG A 244 10.07 14.64 -13.66
C ARG A 244 10.38 13.57 -12.60
N LEU A 245 9.36 12.92 -12.02
CA LEU A 245 9.50 11.88 -11.02
C LEU A 245 9.67 10.47 -11.61
N ILE A 246 9.46 10.30 -12.93
CA ILE A 246 9.62 9.03 -13.65
C ILE A 246 11.03 8.93 -14.23
#